data_f9b95e52d984383920b35bbb238e120a
#
_entry.id   f9b95e52d984383920b35bbb238e120a
#
_cell.length_a   1.000
_cell.length_b   1.000
_cell.length_c   1.000
_cell.angle_alpha   90.00
_cell.angle_beta   90.00
_cell.angle_gamma   90.00
#
_symmetry.space_group_name_H-M   'P 1'
#
loop_
_entity.id
_entity.type
_entity.pdbx_description
1 polymer ?
#
loop_
_entity_poly.entity_id
_entity_poly.type
_entity_poly.pdbx_seq_one_letter_code
_entity_poly.pdbx_strand_id
1 'polypeptide(L)'
;RYIEGHGLAIYHIDKSSSKAGFSSKHEKELTAEERWKCNEVNSNPSHECAKLITANQSASETSEIFWPYRTQNSFTPKTIPAFKSWDGTASRLAIVDIMQAGDNVEFTVKPTGGIAIPKATITRKDVFQNTAIIQWESDIQETGLARVKFTTKGPEIKNLMVNAYSPGKYALRLEGLKASYSYNMRIFYTGESDATGKETEVSFTTKRLYEEGYPFIYFNDDSRKTNGTFKENAEMPLIVFNMNNFQSVSWFMDGRSIVPSADGYYYPNRTCTLTAKITGADGSTDYIIKEIIIKP
;
A
#
# COMPACT_ATOMS: atom_id res chain seq x y z
N ARG A 1 2.03 -10.76 -42.57
CA ARG A 1 0.56 -10.67 -42.74
C ARG A 1 0.12 -9.43 -41.97
N TYR A 2 -0.37 -8.44 -42.67
CA TYR A 2 -0.92 -7.24 -42.03
C TYR A 2 -2.29 -7.58 -41.45
N ILE A 3 -2.55 -7.16 -40.22
CA ILE A 3 -3.89 -7.21 -39.65
C ILE A 3 -4.53 -5.87 -40.03
N GLU A 4 -5.47 -5.90 -40.94
CA GLU A 4 -6.25 -4.71 -41.31
C GLU A 4 -7.31 -4.45 -40.23
N GLY A 5 -7.43 -3.21 -39.79
CA GLY A 5 -8.43 -2.79 -38.80
C GLY A 5 -7.89 -1.78 -37.81
N HIS A 6 -8.82 -1.09 -37.14
CA HIS A 6 -8.53 -0.09 -36.12
C HIS A 6 -9.30 -0.42 -34.87
N GLY A 7 -8.72 -0.18 -33.71
CA GLY A 7 -9.39 -0.41 -32.44
C GLY A 7 -8.48 -0.98 -31.35
N LEU A 8 -9.07 -1.30 -30.21
CA LEU A 8 -8.40 -1.91 -29.09
C LEU A 8 -8.28 -3.42 -29.31
N ALA A 9 -7.06 -3.95 -29.28
CA ALA A 9 -6.79 -5.39 -29.24
C ALA A 9 -6.72 -5.86 -27.80
N ILE A 10 -7.50 -6.86 -27.43
CA ILE A 10 -7.54 -7.42 -26.07
C ILE A 10 -6.95 -8.83 -26.12
N TYR A 11 -5.94 -9.09 -25.29
CA TYR A 11 -5.33 -10.42 -25.18
C TYR A 11 -5.58 -11.02 -23.80
N HIS A 12 -5.95 -12.29 -23.79
CA HIS A 12 -5.89 -13.12 -22.61
C HIS A 12 -4.51 -13.80 -22.55
N ILE A 13 -3.74 -13.52 -21.51
CA ILE A 13 -2.42 -14.12 -21.29
C ILE A 13 -2.48 -14.94 -20.01
N ASP A 14 -2.32 -16.26 -20.16
CA ASP A 14 -2.23 -17.18 -19.01
C ASP A 14 -0.79 -17.61 -18.78
N LYS A 15 -0.26 -17.28 -17.60
CA LYS A 15 1.04 -17.70 -17.08
C LYS A 15 0.91 -18.37 -15.71
N SER A 16 -0.28 -18.84 -15.39
CA SER A 16 -0.57 -19.45 -14.10
C SER A 16 0.03 -20.85 -13.97
N SER A 17 -0.01 -21.38 -12.75
CA SER A 17 0.30 -22.78 -12.47
C SER A 17 -0.85 -23.74 -12.78
N SER A 18 -1.93 -23.24 -13.39
CA SER A 18 -3.07 -24.07 -13.80
C SER A 18 -2.68 -25.03 -14.91
N LYS A 19 -3.26 -26.23 -14.88
CA LYS A 19 -3.07 -27.22 -15.95
C LYS A 19 -3.59 -26.71 -17.28
N ALA A 20 -2.73 -26.73 -18.29
CA ALA A 20 -3.03 -26.27 -19.65
C ALA A 20 -3.04 -27.42 -20.68
N GLY A 21 -3.25 -28.65 -20.21
CA GLY A 21 -3.44 -29.84 -21.01
C GLY A 21 -2.15 -30.63 -21.31
N PHE A 22 -2.34 -31.81 -21.89
CA PHE A 22 -1.27 -32.74 -22.19
C PHE A 22 -0.34 -32.25 -23.31
N SER A 23 0.97 -32.42 -23.14
CA SER A 23 1.96 -32.22 -24.20
C SER A 23 2.49 -33.57 -24.67
N SER A 24 2.26 -33.88 -25.94
CA SER A 24 2.83 -35.10 -26.56
C SER A 24 4.34 -35.06 -26.69
N LYS A 25 4.93 -33.86 -26.79
CA LYS A 25 6.37 -33.67 -26.86
C LYS A 25 7.09 -33.96 -25.54
N HIS A 26 6.42 -33.69 -24.41
CA HIS A 26 6.96 -33.87 -23.07
C HIS A 26 6.32 -35.06 -22.32
N GLU A 27 5.37 -35.75 -22.96
CA GLU A 27 4.66 -36.92 -22.42
C GLU A 27 4.04 -36.69 -21.04
N LYS A 28 3.60 -35.47 -20.76
CA LYS A 28 2.97 -35.06 -19.49
C LYS A 28 1.99 -33.91 -19.64
N GLU A 29 1.15 -33.70 -18.66
CA GLU A 29 0.40 -32.45 -18.54
C GLU A 29 1.34 -31.31 -18.18
N LEU A 30 1.23 -30.21 -18.91
CA LEU A 30 1.95 -28.97 -18.63
C LEU A 30 1.01 -27.94 -18.01
N THR A 31 1.55 -27.15 -17.09
CA THR A 31 0.90 -25.93 -16.64
C THR A 31 1.06 -24.81 -17.70
N ALA A 32 0.26 -23.76 -17.59
CA ALA A 32 0.39 -22.61 -18.50
C ALA A 32 1.81 -22.02 -18.42
N GLU A 33 2.36 -21.86 -17.21
CA GLU A 33 3.75 -21.41 -17.04
C GLU A 33 4.78 -22.31 -17.72
N GLU A 34 4.65 -23.63 -17.59
CA GLU A 34 5.53 -24.58 -18.26
C GLU A 34 5.44 -24.50 -19.77
N ARG A 35 4.23 -24.27 -20.35
CA ARG A 35 4.06 -24.08 -21.79
C ARG A 35 4.81 -22.88 -22.31
N TRP A 36 4.87 -21.78 -21.56
CA TRP A 36 5.71 -20.63 -21.92
C TRP A 36 7.20 -20.98 -21.91
N LYS A 37 7.65 -21.73 -20.89
CA LYS A 37 9.06 -22.18 -20.80
C LYS A 37 9.48 -23.15 -21.89
N CYS A 38 8.53 -23.98 -22.35
CA CYS A 38 8.78 -25.00 -23.38
C CYS A 38 8.50 -24.50 -24.82
N ASN A 39 8.14 -23.24 -25.01
CA ASN A 39 7.70 -22.68 -26.29
C ASN A 39 6.49 -23.43 -26.91
N GLU A 40 5.57 -23.85 -26.06
CA GLU A 40 4.33 -24.52 -26.45
C GLU A 40 3.08 -23.71 -26.07
N VAL A 41 3.19 -22.39 -26.13
CA VAL A 41 2.20 -21.42 -25.60
C VAL A 41 0.77 -21.71 -26.07
N ASN A 42 0.56 -22.02 -27.36
CA ASN A 42 -0.76 -22.28 -27.94
C ASN A 42 -0.85 -23.65 -28.62
N SER A 43 -0.06 -24.62 -28.21
CA SER A 43 -0.09 -25.97 -28.76
C SER A 43 -1.35 -26.76 -28.35
N ASN A 44 -2.04 -26.33 -27.28
CA ASN A 44 -3.35 -26.87 -26.92
C ASN A 44 -4.45 -25.88 -27.30
N PRO A 45 -5.27 -26.18 -28.36
CA PRO A 45 -6.35 -25.28 -28.78
C PRO A 45 -7.46 -25.10 -27.74
N SER A 46 -7.60 -26.05 -26.80
CA SER A 46 -8.60 -25.94 -25.73
C SER A 46 -8.15 -25.06 -24.56
N HIS A 47 -6.85 -24.71 -24.53
CA HIS A 47 -6.28 -23.84 -23.53
C HIS A 47 -5.10 -23.04 -24.14
N GLU A 48 -5.45 -22.05 -24.94
CA GLU A 48 -4.46 -21.13 -25.53
C GLU A 48 -3.93 -20.17 -24.45
N CYS A 49 -2.66 -20.29 -24.12
CA CYS A 49 -2.04 -19.43 -23.08
C CYS A 49 -1.83 -17.97 -23.55
N ALA A 50 -1.97 -17.70 -24.84
CA ALA A 50 -2.00 -16.35 -25.42
C ALA A 50 -3.12 -16.29 -26.45
N LYS A 51 -4.27 -15.74 -26.08
CA LYS A 51 -5.46 -15.68 -26.94
C LYS A 51 -5.88 -14.25 -27.22
N LEU A 52 -6.06 -13.92 -28.49
CA LEU A 52 -6.70 -12.68 -28.89
C LEU A 52 -8.21 -12.80 -28.66
N ILE A 53 -8.76 -11.91 -27.88
CA ILE A 53 -10.19 -11.85 -27.57
C ILE A 53 -10.86 -10.94 -28.60
N THR A 54 -11.50 -11.53 -29.59
CA THR A 54 -12.14 -10.81 -30.69
C THR A 54 -13.46 -10.18 -30.24
N ALA A 55 -13.74 -8.96 -30.70
CA ALA A 55 -15.00 -8.28 -30.42
C ALA A 55 -16.20 -9.05 -31.00
N ASN A 56 -16.02 -9.69 -32.16
CA ASN A 56 -16.95 -10.65 -32.73
C ASN A 56 -16.38 -12.07 -32.65
N GLN A 57 -17.04 -12.98 -31.93
CA GLN A 57 -16.60 -14.37 -31.81
C GLN A 57 -16.68 -15.17 -33.11
N SER A 58 -17.52 -14.73 -34.03
CA SER A 58 -17.65 -15.34 -35.37
C SER A 58 -16.85 -14.59 -36.43
N ALA A 59 -15.82 -13.82 -36.01
CA ALA A 59 -15.02 -13.00 -36.89
C ALA A 59 -14.43 -13.83 -38.03
N SER A 60 -14.87 -13.57 -39.25
CA SER A 60 -14.30 -14.09 -40.49
C SER A 60 -13.31 -13.10 -41.12
N GLU A 61 -13.40 -11.84 -40.74
CA GLU A 61 -12.59 -10.74 -41.24
C GLU A 61 -11.78 -10.10 -40.10
N THR A 62 -10.62 -9.52 -40.47
CA THR A 62 -9.70 -8.89 -39.53
C THR A 62 -10.28 -7.63 -38.87
N SER A 63 -11.16 -6.93 -39.59
CA SER A 63 -11.87 -5.74 -39.06
C SER A 63 -12.79 -6.01 -37.88
N GLU A 64 -13.22 -7.26 -37.72
CA GLU A 64 -14.14 -7.68 -36.65
C GLU A 64 -13.42 -8.11 -35.34
N ILE A 65 -12.10 -8.08 -35.35
CA ILE A 65 -11.26 -8.48 -34.22
C ILE A 65 -11.20 -7.40 -33.16
N PHE A 66 -11.14 -6.14 -33.59
CA PHE A 66 -10.89 -5.01 -32.73
C PHE A 66 -12.14 -4.47 -32.02
N TRP A 67 -11.94 -3.86 -30.87
CA TRP A 67 -12.98 -3.18 -30.11
C TRP A 67 -12.94 -1.66 -30.36
N PRO A 68 -14.08 -0.94 -30.46
CA PRO A 68 -15.45 -1.51 -30.45
C PRO A 68 -15.79 -2.15 -31.80
N TYR A 69 -16.73 -3.11 -31.77
CA TYR A 69 -17.32 -3.64 -32.97
C TYR A 69 -18.86 -3.48 -32.93
N ARG A 70 -19.41 -2.71 -33.84
CA ARG A 70 -20.84 -2.36 -33.89
C ARG A 70 -21.31 -1.80 -32.53
N THR A 71 -22.24 -2.49 -31.87
CA THR A 71 -22.75 -2.14 -30.54
C THR A 71 -21.92 -2.72 -29.40
N GLN A 72 -20.94 -3.57 -29.69
CA GLN A 72 -20.02 -4.14 -28.70
C GLN A 72 -18.91 -3.16 -28.36
N ASN A 73 -19.14 -2.37 -27.33
CA ASN A 73 -18.23 -1.38 -26.82
C ASN A 73 -17.79 -1.63 -25.37
N SER A 74 -17.99 -2.89 -24.91
CA SER A 74 -17.69 -3.27 -23.53
C SER A 74 -17.23 -4.71 -23.44
N PHE A 75 -16.18 -4.96 -22.65
CA PHE A 75 -15.68 -6.28 -22.31
C PHE A 75 -15.78 -6.50 -20.81
N THR A 76 -16.76 -7.28 -20.38
CA THR A 76 -17.14 -7.49 -18.99
C THR A 76 -17.34 -8.96 -18.70
N PRO A 77 -17.45 -9.41 -17.43
CA PRO A 77 -17.81 -10.79 -17.11
C PRO A 77 -19.17 -11.24 -17.63
N LYS A 78 -20.03 -10.31 -18.06
CA LYS A 78 -21.41 -10.58 -18.56
C LYS A 78 -21.53 -10.45 -20.07
N THR A 79 -20.52 -9.97 -20.76
CA THR A 79 -20.53 -9.86 -22.25
C THR A 79 -20.17 -11.18 -22.90
N ILE A 80 -20.35 -11.24 -24.20
CA ILE A 80 -19.89 -12.35 -25.06
C ILE A 80 -18.98 -11.73 -26.14
N PRO A 81 -17.64 -11.98 -26.10
CA PRO A 81 -16.93 -12.83 -25.12
C PRO A 81 -16.96 -12.25 -23.71
N ALA A 82 -16.82 -13.12 -22.69
CA ALA A 82 -16.84 -12.73 -21.30
C ALA A 82 -15.42 -12.51 -20.74
N PHE A 83 -15.27 -11.49 -19.92
CA PHE A 83 -14.01 -11.24 -19.22
C PHE A 83 -13.89 -12.19 -18.01
N LYS A 84 -13.34 -13.36 -18.28
CA LYS A 84 -13.18 -14.47 -17.32
C LYS A 84 -11.83 -15.14 -17.54
N SER A 85 -11.31 -15.77 -16.48
CA SER A 85 -10.17 -16.69 -16.58
C SER A 85 -10.59 -18.04 -17.20
N TRP A 86 -9.62 -18.90 -17.50
CA TRP A 86 -9.89 -20.22 -18.10
C TRP A 86 -10.74 -21.15 -17.21
N ASP A 87 -10.68 -21.02 -15.91
CA ASP A 87 -11.50 -21.75 -14.94
C ASP A 87 -12.94 -21.19 -14.82
N GLY A 88 -13.26 -20.15 -15.60
CA GLY A 88 -14.58 -19.51 -15.61
C GLY A 88 -14.77 -18.45 -14.52
N THR A 89 -13.74 -18.18 -13.70
CA THR A 89 -13.80 -17.13 -12.69
C THR A 89 -13.96 -15.77 -13.35
N ALA A 90 -14.97 -15.03 -12.95
CA ALA A 90 -15.27 -13.71 -13.49
C ALA A 90 -14.17 -12.71 -13.13
N SER A 91 -13.77 -11.88 -14.09
CA SER A 91 -12.87 -10.76 -13.83
C SER A 91 -13.50 -9.79 -12.82
N ARG A 92 -12.70 -9.25 -11.94
CA ARG A 92 -13.09 -8.15 -11.05
C ARG A 92 -13.06 -6.79 -11.74
N LEU A 93 -12.69 -6.75 -13.01
CA LEU A 93 -12.63 -5.55 -13.82
C LEU A 93 -13.51 -5.68 -15.07
N ALA A 94 -13.99 -4.56 -15.57
CA ALA A 94 -14.65 -4.42 -16.87
C ALA A 94 -13.94 -3.32 -17.66
N ILE A 95 -13.80 -3.50 -18.94
CA ILE A 95 -13.44 -2.46 -19.90
C ILE A 95 -14.73 -2.03 -20.56
N VAL A 96 -15.12 -0.77 -20.39
CA VAL A 96 -16.40 -0.23 -20.88
C VAL A 96 -16.19 1.09 -21.62
N ASP A 97 -17.25 1.56 -22.27
CA ASP A 97 -17.24 2.81 -23.02
C ASP A 97 -16.09 2.86 -24.04
N ILE A 98 -15.77 1.70 -24.66
CA ILE A 98 -14.74 1.61 -25.70
C ILE A 98 -15.25 2.37 -26.94
N MET A 99 -14.52 3.40 -27.35
CA MET A 99 -14.87 4.21 -28.50
C MET A 99 -13.64 4.58 -29.33
N GLN A 100 -13.87 4.71 -30.64
CA GLN A 100 -12.88 5.28 -31.55
C GLN A 100 -12.95 6.81 -31.46
N ALA A 101 -11.84 7.46 -31.15
CA ALA A 101 -11.71 8.91 -31.06
C ALA A 101 -10.60 9.39 -32.01
N GLY A 102 -10.94 9.61 -33.28
CA GLY A 102 -9.95 9.86 -34.34
C GLY A 102 -9.02 8.65 -34.54
N ASP A 103 -7.73 8.88 -34.43
CA ASP A 103 -6.70 7.82 -34.51
C ASP A 103 -6.46 7.08 -33.18
N ASN A 104 -7.16 7.48 -32.11
CA ASN A 104 -7.04 6.90 -30.78
C ASN A 104 -8.26 6.03 -30.43
N VAL A 105 -8.09 5.16 -29.44
CA VAL A 105 -9.18 4.44 -28.81
C VAL A 105 -9.24 4.85 -27.34
N GLU A 106 -10.39 5.32 -26.92
CA GLU A 106 -10.68 5.67 -25.53
C GLU A 106 -11.53 4.58 -24.88
N PHE A 107 -11.29 4.30 -23.63
CA PHE A 107 -12.07 3.35 -22.84
C PHE A 107 -11.98 3.65 -21.33
N THR A 108 -12.92 3.13 -20.59
CA THR A 108 -12.92 3.21 -19.12
C THR A 108 -12.73 1.82 -18.52
N VAL A 109 -11.86 1.67 -17.54
CA VAL A 109 -11.75 0.47 -16.73
C VAL A 109 -12.57 0.68 -15.45
N LYS A 110 -13.54 -0.22 -15.21
CA LYS A 110 -14.41 -0.18 -14.02
C LYS A 110 -14.35 -1.51 -13.28
N PRO A 111 -14.47 -1.53 -11.94
CA PRO A 111 -14.65 -2.78 -11.21
C PRO A 111 -16.01 -3.39 -11.50
N THR A 112 -16.05 -4.73 -11.56
CA THR A 112 -17.28 -5.51 -11.77
C THR A 112 -17.69 -6.23 -10.52
N GLY A 113 -18.86 -5.90 -10.01
CA GLY A 113 -19.38 -6.48 -8.77
C GLY A 113 -18.61 -5.96 -7.57
N GLY A 114 -19.31 -5.58 -6.53
CA GLY A 114 -18.74 -4.88 -5.39
C GLY A 114 -17.39 -5.43 -4.98
N ILE A 115 -16.32 -4.85 -5.53
CA ILE A 115 -15.02 -4.93 -4.89
C ILE A 115 -15.30 -4.35 -3.53
N ALA A 116 -15.21 -5.19 -2.50
CA ALA A 116 -15.26 -4.71 -1.15
C ALA A 116 -14.14 -3.68 -1.06
N ILE A 117 -14.49 -2.39 -1.05
CA ILE A 117 -13.50 -1.34 -0.92
C ILE A 117 -12.93 -1.52 0.48
N PRO A 118 -11.62 -1.76 0.62
CA PRO A 118 -11.03 -1.98 1.92
C PRO A 118 -11.36 -0.81 2.84
N LYS A 119 -11.73 -1.12 4.06
CA LYS A 119 -11.99 -0.14 5.11
C LYS A 119 -10.88 -0.23 6.14
N ALA A 120 -10.30 0.91 6.50
CA ALA A 120 -9.38 0.99 7.61
C ALA A 120 -10.14 1.00 8.93
N THR A 121 -9.71 0.17 9.88
CA THR A 121 -10.15 0.19 11.27
C THR A 121 -8.97 0.57 12.14
N ILE A 122 -9.07 1.71 12.83
CA ILE A 122 -7.98 2.18 13.70
C ILE A 122 -7.87 1.25 14.91
N THR A 123 -6.71 0.63 15.07
CA THR A 123 -6.41 -0.30 16.16
C THR A 123 -5.63 0.38 17.29
N ARG A 124 -4.82 1.41 16.94
CA ARG A 124 -4.03 2.13 17.92
C ARG A 124 -3.78 3.59 17.49
N LYS A 125 -3.75 4.48 18.47
CA LYS A 125 -3.48 5.90 18.29
C LYS A 125 -2.67 6.43 19.46
N ASP A 126 -1.34 6.43 19.33
CA ASP A 126 -0.43 6.99 20.32
C ASP A 126 0.03 8.37 19.88
N VAL A 127 -0.35 9.39 20.65
CA VAL A 127 -0.11 10.80 20.31
C VAL A 127 0.76 11.44 21.40
N PHE A 128 1.84 12.04 20.95
CA PHE A 128 2.84 12.70 21.77
C PHE A 128 2.87 14.21 21.47
N GLN A 129 3.90 14.92 21.91
CA GLN A 129 4.02 16.37 21.66
C GLN A 129 4.33 16.71 20.20
N ASN A 130 5.20 15.93 19.58
CA ASN A 130 5.73 16.17 18.24
C ASN A 130 5.67 14.96 17.31
N THR A 131 5.08 13.88 17.78
CA THR A 131 4.99 12.61 17.06
C THR A 131 3.61 11.98 17.30
N ALA A 132 3.08 11.32 16.28
CA ALA A 132 1.92 10.45 16.41
C ALA A 132 2.21 9.11 15.71
N ILE A 133 1.83 8.00 16.34
CA ILE A 133 1.90 6.65 15.77
C ILE A 133 0.46 6.16 15.66
N ILE A 134 0.02 5.96 14.43
CA ILE A 134 -1.33 5.52 14.11
C ILE A 134 -1.23 4.16 13.46
N GLN A 135 -1.89 3.16 14.06
CA GLN A 135 -1.98 1.81 13.49
C GLN A 135 -3.42 1.51 13.11
N TRP A 136 -3.58 0.79 12.02
CA TRP A 136 -4.90 0.34 11.56
C TRP A 136 -4.81 -1.00 10.85
N GLU A 137 -5.94 -1.65 10.77
CA GLU A 137 -6.12 -2.88 10.01
C GLU A 137 -7.08 -2.65 8.85
N SER A 138 -6.83 -3.33 7.74
CA SER A 138 -7.75 -3.44 6.62
C SER A 138 -8.64 -4.65 6.82
N ASP A 139 -9.93 -4.53 6.50
CA ASP A 139 -10.85 -5.66 6.43
C ASP A 139 -10.55 -6.63 5.27
N ILE A 140 -9.62 -6.25 4.37
CA ILE A 140 -9.11 -7.08 3.28
C ILE A 140 -7.61 -7.25 3.46
N GLN A 141 -7.16 -8.47 3.73
CA GLN A 141 -5.75 -8.76 4.04
C GLN A 141 -4.78 -8.58 2.87
N GLU A 142 -5.25 -8.67 1.63
CA GLU A 142 -4.42 -8.58 0.43
C GLU A 142 -4.15 -7.15 -0.05
N THR A 143 -4.63 -6.13 0.65
CA THR A 143 -4.35 -4.74 0.29
C THR A 143 -2.89 -4.39 0.58
N GLY A 144 -2.11 -4.13 -0.46
CA GLY A 144 -0.68 -3.86 -0.33
C GLY A 144 -0.34 -2.42 0.07
N LEU A 145 -1.13 -1.44 -0.36
CA LEU A 145 -0.79 -0.03 -0.26
C LEU A 145 -1.99 0.83 0.16
N ALA A 146 -1.82 1.56 1.24
CA ALA A 146 -2.77 2.58 1.67
C ALA A 146 -2.29 3.98 1.29
N ARG A 147 -3.21 4.87 0.93
CA ARG A 147 -2.96 6.31 0.81
C ARG A 147 -3.46 7.02 2.05
N VAL A 148 -2.68 7.98 2.51
CA VAL A 148 -3.06 8.83 3.63
C VAL A 148 -2.96 10.27 3.18
N LYS A 149 -4.08 10.99 3.23
CA LYS A 149 -4.10 12.47 3.12
C LYS A 149 -4.01 13.02 4.54
N PHE A 150 -2.94 13.73 4.81
CA PHE A 150 -2.71 14.36 6.10
C PHE A 150 -2.86 15.87 5.96
N THR A 151 -3.84 16.42 6.67
CA THR A 151 -4.11 17.87 6.67
C THR A 151 -3.79 18.47 8.02
N THR A 152 -2.96 19.50 8.02
CA THR A 152 -2.86 20.44 9.13
C THR A 152 -3.95 21.51 9.02
N LYS A 153 -4.19 22.31 10.06
CA LYS A 153 -5.03 23.52 9.96
C LYS A 153 -4.36 24.54 9.04
N GLY A 154 -4.32 24.27 7.74
CA GLY A 154 -3.70 25.11 6.71
C GLY A 154 -3.90 24.48 5.34
N PRO A 155 -3.55 25.15 4.25
CA PRO A 155 -3.79 24.67 2.90
C PRO A 155 -2.89 23.48 2.50
N GLU A 156 -1.92 23.10 3.32
CA GLU A 156 -0.94 22.07 2.96
C GLU A 156 -1.48 20.67 3.25
N ILE A 157 -1.73 19.94 2.18
CA ILE A 157 -2.11 18.51 2.23
C ILE A 157 -0.89 17.68 1.86
N LYS A 158 -0.41 16.86 2.79
CA LYS A 158 0.61 15.84 2.49
C LYS A 158 -0.07 14.55 2.08
N ASN A 159 0.30 14.04 0.91
CA ASN A 159 -0.10 12.72 0.45
C ASN A 159 1.00 11.72 0.78
N LEU A 160 0.68 10.74 1.60
CA LEU A 160 1.62 9.71 2.05
C LEU A 160 1.16 8.35 1.52
N MET A 161 2.12 7.52 1.16
CA MET A 161 1.89 6.14 0.76
C MET A 161 2.42 5.24 1.86
N VAL A 162 1.59 4.34 2.36
CA VAL A 162 1.92 3.47 3.49
C VAL A 162 1.79 2.01 3.06
N ASN A 163 2.89 1.27 3.14
CA ASN A 163 2.89 -0.17 2.91
C ASN A 163 2.41 -0.91 4.17
N ALA A 164 1.77 -2.03 3.98
CA ALA A 164 1.47 -2.94 5.07
C ALA A 164 2.78 -3.51 5.64
N TYR A 165 2.94 -3.49 6.97
CA TYR A 165 4.08 -4.15 7.64
C TYR A 165 3.81 -5.64 7.94
N SER A 166 2.56 -6.04 7.89
CA SER A 166 2.07 -7.41 7.97
C SER A 166 0.76 -7.50 7.17
N PRO A 167 0.30 -8.66 6.71
CA PRO A 167 -0.93 -8.78 5.95
C PRO A 167 -2.10 -8.03 6.60
N GLY A 168 -2.64 -7.04 5.88
CA GLY A 168 -3.73 -6.18 6.33
C GLY A 168 -3.41 -5.20 7.46
N LYS A 169 -2.16 -5.14 7.97
CA LYS A 169 -1.76 -4.27 9.08
C LYS A 169 -0.85 -3.14 8.61
N TYR A 170 -1.17 -1.95 9.04
CA TYR A 170 -0.49 -0.72 8.63
C TYR A 170 -0.11 0.12 9.85
N ALA A 171 0.98 0.84 9.73
CA ALA A 171 1.39 1.84 10.71
C ALA A 171 1.92 3.09 10.00
N LEU A 172 1.59 4.25 10.54
CA LEU A 172 2.13 5.52 10.11
C LEU A 172 2.69 6.25 11.33
N ARG A 173 3.99 6.52 11.28
CA ARG A 173 4.67 7.38 12.23
C ARG A 173 4.82 8.77 11.62
N LEU A 174 4.20 9.75 12.25
CA LEU A 174 4.26 11.17 11.89
C LEU A 174 5.19 11.87 12.86
N GLU A 175 6.23 12.50 12.37
CA GLU A 175 7.21 13.24 13.17
C GLU A 175 7.21 14.73 12.80
N GLY A 176 7.81 15.57 13.64
CA GLY A 176 7.90 17.00 13.43
C GLY A 176 6.56 17.73 13.59
N LEU A 177 5.62 17.13 14.32
CA LEU A 177 4.34 17.75 14.61
C LEU A 177 4.49 18.91 15.59
N LYS A 178 3.62 19.90 15.50
CA LYS A 178 3.55 21.02 16.44
C LYS A 178 2.80 20.58 17.69
N ALA A 179 3.33 20.90 18.86
CA ALA A 179 2.67 20.62 20.14
C ALA A 179 1.36 21.43 20.30
N SER A 180 0.40 20.89 21.04
CA SER A 180 -0.92 21.49 21.28
C SER A 180 -1.68 21.81 20.00
N TYR A 181 -1.52 20.99 18.95
CA TYR A 181 -2.11 21.23 17.65
C TYR A 181 -2.99 20.08 17.20
N SER A 182 -4.12 20.41 16.56
CA SER A 182 -5.06 19.41 16.05
C SER A 182 -4.75 19.07 14.61
N TYR A 183 -4.76 17.79 14.31
CA TYR A 183 -4.49 17.22 13.01
C TYR A 183 -5.64 16.33 12.55
N ASN A 184 -5.85 16.31 11.25
CA ASN A 184 -6.77 15.42 10.58
C ASN A 184 -6.02 14.60 9.54
N MET A 185 -6.29 13.31 9.50
CA MET A 185 -5.85 12.47 8.40
C MET A 185 -7.00 11.64 7.87
N ARG A 186 -6.91 11.27 6.59
CA ARG A 186 -7.85 10.39 5.92
C ARG A 186 -7.09 9.24 5.31
N ILE A 187 -7.53 8.03 5.62
CA ILE A 187 -6.96 6.79 5.10
C ILE A 187 -7.88 6.26 4.02
N PHE A 188 -7.34 5.94 2.86
CA PHE A 188 -8.07 5.28 1.78
C PHE A 188 -7.13 4.35 1.01
N TYR A 189 -7.69 3.34 0.37
CA TYR A 189 -6.91 2.37 -0.39
C TYR A 189 -6.94 2.69 -1.86
N THR A 190 -5.81 2.47 -2.54
CA THR A 190 -5.71 2.71 -3.97
C THR A 190 -6.32 1.56 -4.74
N GLY A 191 -7.36 1.85 -5.41
CA GLY A 191 -7.95 0.98 -6.40
C GLY A 191 -8.69 1.80 -7.41
N GLU A 192 -9.06 3.04 -7.09
CA GLU A 192 -9.83 3.87 -8.01
C GLU A 192 -9.86 5.35 -7.66
N SER A 193 -10.19 6.11 -8.69
CA SER A 193 -10.39 7.54 -8.68
C SER A 193 -10.90 8.09 -7.35
N ASP A 194 -10.41 9.24 -6.94
CA ASP A 194 -10.70 10.02 -5.74
C ASP A 194 -12.19 10.18 -5.35
N ALA A 195 -13.13 9.62 -6.11
CA ALA A 195 -14.53 9.95 -6.02
C ALA A 195 -15.41 9.00 -5.20
N THR A 196 -14.97 7.78 -4.83
CA THR A 196 -15.87 6.77 -4.23
C THR A 196 -15.29 5.88 -3.14
N GLY A 197 -14.07 6.13 -2.68
CA GLY A 197 -13.45 5.35 -1.62
C GLY A 197 -14.10 5.61 -0.25
N LYS A 198 -14.36 4.56 0.54
CA LYS A 198 -14.71 4.72 1.95
C LYS A 198 -13.47 5.24 2.70
N GLU A 199 -13.39 6.54 2.87
CA GLU A 199 -12.34 7.16 3.67
C GLU A 199 -12.57 6.87 5.16
N THR A 200 -11.50 6.57 5.87
CA THR A 200 -11.50 6.53 7.34
C THR A 200 -10.83 7.79 7.85
N GLU A 201 -11.59 8.65 8.51
CA GLU A 201 -11.06 9.87 9.12
C GLU A 201 -10.49 9.59 10.51
N VAL A 202 -9.34 10.20 10.79
CA VAL A 202 -8.65 10.14 12.07
C VAL A 202 -8.26 11.54 12.49
N SER A 203 -8.82 11.99 13.60
CA SER A 203 -8.45 13.27 14.22
C SER A 203 -7.68 13.02 15.50
N PHE A 204 -6.68 13.84 15.76
CA PHE A 204 -5.95 13.83 17.01
C PHE A 204 -5.35 15.20 17.33
N THR A 205 -5.06 15.42 18.60
CA THR A 205 -4.40 16.63 19.08
C THR A 205 -3.12 16.24 19.82
N THR A 206 -2.00 16.81 19.43
CA THR A 206 -0.71 16.58 20.08
C THR A 206 -0.70 17.11 21.50
N LYS A 207 0.07 16.47 22.37
CA LYS A 207 0.21 16.89 23.77
C LYS A 207 0.86 18.28 23.83
N ARG A 208 0.54 18.99 24.93
CA ARG A 208 1.20 20.28 25.23
C ARG A 208 2.65 20.07 25.64
N LEU A 209 3.46 21.09 25.46
CA LEU A 209 4.79 21.13 26.03
C LEU A 209 4.71 21.20 27.57
N TYR A 210 5.71 20.64 28.23
CA TYR A 210 5.87 20.87 29.66
C TYR A 210 6.54 22.22 29.91
N GLU A 211 6.19 22.90 30.99
CA GLU A 211 6.67 24.24 31.33
C GLU A 211 8.17 24.27 31.62
N GLU A 212 8.75 23.17 32.11
CA GLU A 212 10.19 23.03 32.33
C GLU A 212 10.90 22.68 31.02
N GLY A 213 11.48 23.66 30.37
CA GLY A 213 11.83 23.75 28.96
C GLY A 213 12.93 22.86 28.38
N TYR A 214 13.48 21.86 29.06
CA TYR A 214 14.55 21.04 28.53
C TYR A 214 14.05 19.79 27.78
N PRO A 215 14.64 19.46 26.64
CA PRO A 215 14.33 18.20 25.96
C PRO A 215 14.69 16.99 26.81
N PHE A 216 13.84 15.95 26.77
CA PHE A 216 14.11 14.68 27.44
C PHE A 216 13.53 13.49 26.67
N ILE A 217 14.16 12.31 26.78
CA ILE A 217 13.62 11.08 26.21
C ILE A 217 12.39 10.66 27.02
N TYR A 218 11.24 10.54 26.33
CA TYR A 218 9.99 10.16 26.95
C TYR A 218 9.80 8.64 26.89
N PHE A 219 9.64 8.02 28.07
CA PHE A 219 9.24 6.62 28.19
C PHE A 219 7.81 6.50 28.73
N ASN A 220 7.51 7.31 29.75
CA ASN A 220 6.22 7.45 30.41
C ASN A 220 6.19 8.82 31.11
N ASP A 221 5.14 9.13 31.85
CA ASP A 221 4.98 10.44 32.51
C ASP A 221 6.06 10.75 33.56
N ASP A 222 6.75 9.72 34.10
CA ASP A 222 7.84 9.88 35.08
C ASP A 222 9.25 9.87 34.47
N SER A 223 9.38 9.73 33.15
CA SER A 223 10.68 9.51 32.47
C SER A 223 11.67 10.68 32.53
N ARG A 224 11.26 11.85 33.02
CA ARG A 224 12.19 12.97 33.26
C ARG A 224 13.28 12.64 34.27
N LYS A 225 12.99 11.83 35.25
CA LYS A 225 13.81 11.57 36.45
C LYS A 225 14.49 10.22 36.45
N THR A 226 14.09 9.28 35.63
CA THR A 226 14.50 7.88 35.71
C THR A 226 15.06 7.34 34.39
N ASN A 227 15.91 6.32 34.48
CA ASN A 227 16.26 5.47 33.37
C ASN A 227 15.03 4.66 32.93
N GLY A 228 14.98 4.28 31.65
CA GLY A 228 13.90 3.43 31.16
C GLY A 228 14.06 2.00 31.64
N THR A 229 13.02 1.44 32.26
CA THR A 229 12.98 0.01 32.59
C THR A 229 11.89 -0.67 31.77
N PHE A 230 12.25 -1.69 31.02
CA PHE A 230 11.36 -2.40 30.11
C PHE A 230 11.47 -3.91 30.33
N LYS A 231 10.44 -4.63 29.92
CA LYS A 231 10.56 -6.09 29.67
C LYS A 231 11.30 -6.29 28.34
N GLU A 232 11.90 -7.45 28.20
CA GLU A 232 12.50 -7.84 26.92
C GLU A 232 11.48 -7.74 25.77
N ASN A 233 11.88 -7.14 24.65
CA ASN A 233 11.03 -6.89 23.49
C ASN A 233 9.77 -6.05 23.75
N ALA A 234 9.74 -5.25 24.83
CA ALA A 234 8.66 -4.29 25.04
C ALA A 234 8.74 -3.13 24.03
N GLU A 235 7.59 -2.60 23.66
CA GLU A 235 7.48 -1.49 22.73
C GLU A 235 8.06 -0.20 23.31
N MET A 236 8.97 0.43 22.59
CA MET A 236 9.55 1.72 22.94
C MET A 236 9.31 2.72 21.79
N PRO A 237 8.59 3.82 22.01
CA PRO A 237 8.19 4.71 20.94
C PRO A 237 9.31 5.62 20.38
N LEU A 238 10.49 5.68 21.00
CA LEU A 238 11.62 6.58 20.62
C LEU A 238 11.13 8.02 20.45
N ILE A 239 10.79 8.68 21.53
CA ILE A 239 10.23 10.04 21.55
C ILE A 239 11.09 10.96 22.40
N VAL A 240 11.33 12.17 21.91
CA VAL A 240 11.88 13.28 22.70
C VAL A 240 10.79 14.31 22.91
N PHE A 241 10.57 14.69 24.18
CA PHE A 241 9.64 15.76 24.54
C PHE A 241 10.37 17.11 24.68
N ASN A 242 9.63 18.19 24.62
CA ASN A 242 10.08 19.59 24.72
C ASN A 242 11.06 20.02 23.61
N MET A 243 10.82 19.57 22.41
CA MET A 243 11.64 19.92 21.23
C MET A 243 11.23 21.23 20.55
N ASN A 244 11.15 22.34 21.31
CA ASN A 244 10.62 23.60 20.80
C ASN A 244 11.41 24.21 19.63
N ASN A 245 12.73 24.03 19.63
CA ASN A 245 13.64 24.64 18.67
C ASN A 245 14.45 23.64 17.86
N PHE A 246 14.06 22.36 17.88
CA PHE A 246 14.79 21.28 17.24
C PHE A 246 14.03 20.74 16.04
N GLN A 247 14.73 20.42 14.96
CA GLN A 247 14.14 19.95 13.71
C GLN A 247 14.12 18.42 13.57
N SER A 248 15.12 17.74 14.12
CA SER A 248 15.23 16.30 13.94
C SER A 248 15.89 15.61 15.13
N VAL A 249 15.60 14.32 15.25
CA VAL A 249 16.23 13.43 16.23
C VAL A 249 16.80 12.23 15.48
N SER A 250 18.07 11.91 15.79
CA SER A 250 18.69 10.64 15.39
C SER A 250 18.93 9.79 16.62
N TRP A 251 18.64 8.49 16.50
CA TRP A 251 18.70 7.57 17.62
C TRP A 251 19.86 6.61 17.52
N PHE A 252 20.51 6.36 18.65
CA PHE A 252 21.62 5.44 18.75
C PHE A 252 21.45 4.55 19.98
N MET A 253 21.84 3.30 19.83
CA MET A 253 21.92 2.32 20.91
C MET A 253 23.34 1.78 21.00
N ASP A 254 24.00 2.00 22.14
CA ASP A 254 25.43 1.69 22.33
C ASP A 254 26.30 2.24 21.17
N GLY A 255 26.00 3.48 20.73
CA GLY A 255 26.71 4.16 19.65
C GLY A 255 26.31 3.72 18.21
N ARG A 256 25.45 2.73 18.04
CA ARG A 256 24.97 2.30 16.73
C ARG A 256 23.63 2.95 16.40
N SER A 257 23.49 3.46 15.18
CA SER A 257 22.24 4.05 14.72
C SER A 257 21.11 3.03 14.72
N ILE A 258 19.95 3.43 15.23
CA ILE A 258 18.72 2.67 15.23
C ILE A 258 17.57 3.47 14.63
N VAL A 259 16.58 2.78 14.11
CA VAL A 259 15.33 3.35 13.61
C VAL A 259 14.14 2.54 14.14
N PRO A 260 12.96 3.14 14.27
CA PRO A 260 11.76 2.39 14.58
C PRO A 260 11.48 1.29 13.53
N SER A 261 10.87 0.21 13.98
CA SER A 261 10.35 -0.84 13.11
C SER A 261 9.18 -0.31 12.27
N ALA A 262 8.75 -1.09 11.28
CA ALA A 262 7.70 -0.68 10.36
C ALA A 262 6.32 -0.46 11.04
N ASP A 263 6.11 -0.96 12.24
CA ASP A 263 4.94 -0.71 13.09
C ASP A 263 5.02 0.60 13.91
N GLY A 264 6.15 1.31 13.83
CA GLY A 264 6.38 2.61 14.45
C GLY A 264 7.10 2.57 15.81
N TYR A 265 7.46 1.39 16.33
CA TYR A 265 8.12 1.21 17.63
C TYR A 265 9.51 0.59 17.49
N TYR A 266 10.29 0.67 18.56
CA TYR A 266 11.55 -0.03 18.71
C TYR A 266 11.41 -1.08 19.84
N TYR A 267 12.09 -2.21 19.72
CA TYR A 267 11.98 -3.35 20.62
C TYR A 267 13.36 -3.69 21.21
N PRO A 268 13.73 -3.11 22.37
CA PRO A 268 15.00 -3.41 23.00
C PRO A 268 15.00 -4.83 23.58
N ASN A 269 16.05 -5.58 23.30
CA ASN A 269 16.21 -6.96 23.75
C ASN A 269 17.33 -7.18 24.79
N ARG A 270 18.01 -6.11 25.19
CA ARG A 270 19.06 -6.13 26.21
C ARG A 270 19.24 -4.77 26.85
N THR A 271 19.79 -4.74 28.05
CA THR A 271 20.24 -3.51 28.72
C THR A 271 21.29 -2.80 27.87
N CYS A 272 21.14 -1.51 27.66
CA CYS A 272 21.93 -0.72 26.73
C CYS A 272 21.86 0.79 27.04
N THR A 273 22.72 1.55 26.40
CA THR A 273 22.69 3.01 26.43
C THR A 273 21.95 3.55 25.22
N LEU A 274 20.84 4.26 25.42
CA LEU A 274 20.08 4.96 24.39
C LEU A 274 20.53 6.41 24.33
N THR A 275 20.88 6.86 23.13
CA THR A 275 21.26 8.25 22.86
C THR A 275 20.32 8.85 21.81
N ALA A 276 19.72 9.99 22.14
CA ALA A 276 19.04 10.83 21.19
C ALA A 276 19.97 12.01 20.82
N LYS A 277 20.37 12.09 19.56
CA LYS A 277 21.05 13.27 18.99
C LYS A 277 20.00 14.20 18.44
N ILE A 278 19.88 15.37 18.99
CA ILE A 278 18.91 16.39 18.60
C ILE A 278 19.63 17.42 17.74
N THR A 279 19.02 17.79 16.61
CA THR A 279 19.58 18.80 15.70
C THR A 279 18.64 20.00 15.61
N GLY A 280 19.15 21.18 15.88
CA GLY A 280 18.42 22.45 15.77
C GLY A 280 18.32 22.95 14.34
N ALA A 281 17.46 23.96 14.14
CA ALA A 281 17.29 24.65 12.86
C ALA A 281 18.57 25.38 12.39
N ASP A 282 19.39 25.77 13.32
CA ASP A 282 20.70 26.44 13.11
C ASP A 282 21.86 25.45 12.90
N GLY A 283 21.59 24.15 12.89
CA GLY A 283 22.58 23.09 12.79
C GLY A 283 23.24 22.73 14.12
N SER A 284 22.88 23.39 15.22
CA SER A 284 23.34 23.02 16.56
C SER A 284 22.94 21.58 16.90
N THR A 285 23.75 20.90 17.71
CA THR A 285 23.46 19.51 18.11
C THR A 285 23.57 19.38 19.62
N ASP A 286 22.63 18.63 20.19
CA ASP A 286 22.63 18.26 21.60
C ASP A 286 22.39 16.76 21.74
N TYR A 287 22.77 16.18 22.86
CA TYR A 287 22.72 14.75 23.12
C TYR A 287 22.02 14.47 24.45
N ILE A 288 21.00 13.61 24.41
CA ILE A 288 20.34 13.10 25.59
C ILE A 288 20.66 11.62 25.70
N ILE A 289 21.27 11.24 26.83
CA ILE A 289 21.73 9.87 27.07
C ILE A 289 20.92 9.29 28.22
N LYS A 290 20.38 8.10 28.04
CA LYS A 290 19.64 7.34 29.02
C LYS A 290 20.08 5.88 29.02
N GLU A 291 20.14 5.28 30.18
CA GLU A 291 20.28 3.85 30.31
C GLU A 291 18.91 3.17 30.14
N ILE A 292 18.86 2.14 29.34
CA ILE A 292 17.69 1.27 29.15
C ILE A 292 17.98 -0.04 29.87
N ILE A 293 17.19 -0.33 30.90
CA ILE A 293 17.34 -1.54 31.72
C ILE A 293 16.27 -2.54 31.26
N ILE A 294 16.70 -3.68 30.76
CA ILE A 294 15.80 -4.77 30.40
C ILE A 294 15.72 -5.75 31.56
N LYS A 295 14.51 -5.98 32.01
CA LYS A 295 14.20 -7.03 33.01
C LYS A 295 13.58 -8.22 32.31
N PRO A 296 13.95 -9.43 32.72
CA PRO A 296 13.38 -10.66 32.20
C PRO A 296 11.86 -10.76 32.45
#